data_f01f6ee6233e7117902ff27a4a4996f7
#
_entry.id   f01f6ee6233e7117902ff27a4a4996f7
#
_cell.length_a   1.000
_cell.length_b   1.000
_cell.length_c   1.000
_cell.angle_alpha   90.00
_cell.angle_beta   90.00
_cell.angle_gamma   90.00
#
_symmetry.space_group_name_H-M   'P 1'
#
loop_
_entity.id
_entity.type
_entity.pdbx_description
1 polymer ?
#
loop_
_entity_poly.entity_id
_entity_poly.type
_entity_poly.pdbx_seq_one_letter_code
_entity_poly.pdbx_strand_id
1 'polypeptide(L)'
;MKKIAIIGAGISGLFFANLLQNNSDYDFTIFEKKALIDLEDSYGIQLSVNSIKLLNQIGFNTIDKNQIYNPKKINFINAKDNKKICDLDISKFNYDNNQYTTLKRSTLLKFLLKNIPKDRIKYNTELKNLSKVDLLIVVY
;
A
#
# COMPACT_ATOMS: atom_id res chain seq x y z
N MET A 1 4.00 17.28 20.34
CA MET A 1 3.59 16.62 19.09
C MET A 1 4.72 16.76 18.09
N LYS A 2 5.29 15.66 17.61
CA LYS A 2 6.39 15.66 16.62
C LYS A 2 5.84 15.83 15.21
N LYS A 3 6.45 16.67 14.39
CA LYS A 3 6.06 16.90 13.00
C LYS A 3 6.78 15.94 12.08
N ILE A 4 6.02 15.23 11.24
CA ILE A 4 6.52 14.24 10.29
C ILE A 4 6.20 14.69 8.87
N ALA A 5 7.22 14.77 8.02
CA ALA A 5 7.05 14.94 6.59
C ALA A 5 7.16 13.57 5.89
N ILE A 6 6.10 13.17 5.18
CA ILE A 6 6.07 11.94 4.38
C ILE A 6 6.22 12.36 2.91
N ILE A 7 7.24 11.85 2.24
CA ILE A 7 7.51 12.19 0.84
C ILE A 7 7.02 11.08 -0.07
N GLY A 8 5.99 11.41 -0.84
CA GLY A 8 5.30 10.51 -1.76
C GLY A 8 3.99 9.97 -1.21
N ALA A 9 2.91 10.13 -1.98
CA ALA A 9 1.59 9.57 -1.71
C ALA A 9 1.40 8.21 -2.42
N GLY A 10 2.45 7.40 -2.45
CA GLY A 10 2.40 6.00 -2.89
C GLY A 10 1.84 5.07 -1.79
N ILE A 11 1.81 3.77 -2.08
CA ILE A 11 1.26 2.75 -1.16
C ILE A 11 1.92 2.85 0.22
N SER A 12 3.25 2.92 0.28
CA SER A 12 3.98 2.92 1.55
C SER A 12 3.78 4.22 2.34
N GLY A 13 3.80 5.40 1.65
CA GLY A 13 3.56 6.69 2.29
C GLY A 13 2.15 6.80 2.86
N LEU A 14 1.14 6.37 2.09
CA LEU A 14 -0.24 6.34 2.54
C LEU A 14 -0.48 5.32 3.66
N PHE A 15 0.17 4.14 3.59
CA PHE A 15 0.10 3.16 4.67
C PHE A 15 0.68 3.72 5.97
N PHE A 16 1.87 4.33 5.90
CA PHE A 16 2.50 4.93 7.07
C PHE A 16 1.66 6.07 7.66
N ALA A 17 1.08 6.92 6.80
CA ALA A 17 0.16 7.97 7.24
C ALA A 17 -1.07 7.40 7.99
N ASN A 18 -1.63 6.29 7.52
CA ASN A 18 -2.73 5.61 8.24
C ASN A 18 -2.33 5.10 9.63
N LEU A 19 -1.09 4.62 9.80
CA LEU A 19 -0.59 4.23 11.13
C LEU A 19 -0.46 5.43 12.07
N LEU A 20 -0.06 6.60 11.54
CA LEU A 20 0.08 7.81 12.33
C LEU A 20 -1.26 8.46 12.67
N GLN A 21 -2.29 8.25 11.85
CA GLN A 21 -3.61 8.88 12.01
C GLN A 21 -4.22 8.71 13.40
N ASN A 22 -3.97 7.58 14.04
CA ASN A 22 -4.54 7.23 15.34
C ASN A 22 -3.57 7.54 16.51
N ASN A 23 -2.45 8.23 16.24
CA ASN A 23 -1.46 8.55 17.26
C ASN A 23 -1.32 10.05 17.44
N SER A 24 -1.83 10.58 18.56
CA SER A 24 -1.84 12.00 18.89
C SER A 24 -0.44 12.62 19.13
N ASP A 25 0.60 11.79 19.28
CA ASP A 25 1.96 12.28 19.48
C ASP A 25 2.59 12.84 18.21
N TYR A 26 1.99 12.54 17.06
CA TYR A 26 2.51 12.90 15.75
C TYR A 26 1.54 13.77 14.96
N ASP A 27 2.09 14.78 14.34
CA ASP A 27 1.43 15.57 13.30
C ASP A 27 2.15 15.32 11.97
N PHE A 28 1.43 14.92 10.91
CA PHE A 28 2.06 14.57 9.65
C PHE A 28 1.50 15.34 8.47
N THR A 29 2.33 15.52 7.47
CA THR A 29 1.94 16.02 6.15
C THR A 29 2.57 15.16 5.07
N ILE A 30 1.79 14.77 4.07
CA ILE A 30 2.25 14.04 2.89
C ILE A 30 2.50 15.07 1.78
N PHE A 31 3.68 14.99 1.16
CA PHE A 31 4.05 15.82 0.01
C PHE A 31 4.12 14.95 -1.23
N GLU A 32 3.28 15.25 -2.22
CA GLU A 32 3.20 14.51 -3.48
C GLU A 32 3.52 15.44 -4.66
N LYS A 33 4.50 15.04 -5.49
CA LYS A 33 4.94 15.83 -6.63
C LYS A 33 3.90 15.93 -7.75
N LYS A 34 3.06 14.91 -7.89
CA LYS A 34 1.99 14.89 -8.89
C LYS A 34 0.81 15.75 -8.45
N ALA A 35 0.04 16.23 -9.44
CA ALA A 35 -1.18 16.99 -9.19
C ALA A 35 -2.29 16.14 -8.54
N LEU A 36 -2.26 14.82 -8.76
CA LEU A 36 -3.20 13.87 -8.20
C LEU A 36 -2.58 12.47 -8.14
N ILE A 37 -3.15 11.61 -7.30
CA ILE A 37 -2.82 10.19 -7.27
C ILE A 37 -3.59 9.51 -8.40
N ASP A 38 -2.85 8.85 -9.31
CA ASP A 38 -3.46 8.09 -10.39
C ASP A 38 -4.15 6.83 -9.84
N LEU A 39 -5.48 6.83 -9.95
CA LEU A 39 -6.34 5.73 -9.54
C LEU A 39 -6.91 4.96 -10.74
N GLU A 40 -6.61 5.37 -11.96
CA GLU A 40 -7.10 4.74 -13.20
C GLU A 40 -6.08 3.75 -13.75
N ASP A 41 -4.80 4.06 -13.67
CA ASP A 41 -3.72 3.14 -14.03
C ASP A 41 -3.69 1.98 -13.04
N SER A 42 -4.30 0.87 -13.46
CA SER A 42 -4.64 -0.23 -12.60
C SER A 42 -4.11 -1.56 -13.11
N TYR A 43 -2.88 -1.85 -12.76
CA TYR A 43 -2.34 -3.21 -12.86
C TYR A 43 -2.62 -4.02 -11.58
N GLY A 44 -2.57 -5.34 -11.73
CA GLY A 44 -2.67 -6.24 -10.58
C GLY A 44 -1.41 -6.21 -9.73
N ILE A 45 -1.59 -6.20 -8.42
CA ILE A 45 -0.51 -6.37 -7.46
C ILE A 45 -0.77 -7.58 -6.57
N GLN A 46 0.32 -8.14 -6.06
CA GLN A 46 0.28 -9.29 -5.16
C GLN A 46 0.81 -8.85 -3.80
N LEU A 47 0.07 -9.17 -2.77
CA LEU A 47 0.40 -8.88 -1.38
C LEU A 47 0.67 -10.20 -0.65
N SER A 48 1.87 -10.33 -0.11
CA SER A 48 2.22 -11.46 0.74
C SER A 48 1.44 -11.42 2.06
N VAL A 49 1.41 -12.53 2.75
CA VAL A 49 0.77 -12.67 4.06
C VAL A 49 1.30 -11.64 5.07
N ASN A 50 2.60 -11.33 5.02
CA ASN A 50 3.22 -10.32 5.88
C ASN A 50 2.66 -8.91 5.59
N SER A 51 2.48 -8.57 4.32
CA SER A 51 1.88 -7.29 3.92
C SER A 51 0.42 -7.20 4.36
N ILE A 52 -0.34 -8.29 4.23
CA ILE A 52 -1.74 -8.36 4.69
C ILE A 52 -1.83 -8.20 6.21
N LYS A 53 -0.94 -8.83 6.97
CA LYS A 53 -0.86 -8.66 8.42
C LYS A 53 -0.69 -7.19 8.82
N LEU A 54 0.20 -6.47 8.14
CA LEU A 54 0.39 -5.04 8.39
C LEU A 54 -0.83 -4.21 7.98
N LEU A 55 -1.39 -4.45 6.82
CA LEU A 55 -2.57 -3.75 6.32
C LEU A 55 -3.82 -3.99 7.20
N ASN A 56 -3.94 -5.16 7.81
CA ASN A 56 -5.02 -5.47 8.74
C ASN A 56 -4.97 -4.60 10.01
N GLN A 57 -3.80 -4.06 10.39
CA GLN A 57 -3.70 -3.10 11.51
C GLN A 57 -4.44 -1.80 11.23
N ILE A 58 -4.66 -1.48 9.96
CA ILE A 58 -5.42 -0.29 9.52
C ILE A 58 -6.78 -0.65 8.91
N GLY A 59 -7.29 -1.87 9.18
CA GLY A 59 -8.64 -2.29 8.80
C GLY A 59 -8.79 -2.88 7.40
N PHE A 60 -7.73 -3.36 6.75
CA PHE A 60 -7.81 -3.94 5.40
C PHE A 60 -8.75 -5.15 5.30
N ASN A 61 -8.94 -5.88 6.40
CA ASN A 61 -9.88 -7.00 6.49
C ASN A 61 -11.35 -6.60 6.23
N THR A 62 -11.66 -5.30 6.24
CA THR A 62 -13.00 -4.75 5.91
C THR A 62 -13.20 -4.48 4.42
N ILE A 63 -12.18 -4.70 3.57
CA ILE A 63 -12.28 -4.48 2.14
C ILE A 63 -13.34 -5.40 1.52
N ASP A 64 -14.04 -4.91 0.50
CA ASP A 64 -15.02 -5.71 -0.24
C ASP A 64 -14.34 -6.93 -0.86
N LYS A 65 -14.83 -8.13 -0.52
CA LYS A 65 -14.30 -9.41 -0.98
C LYS A 65 -14.38 -9.58 -2.51
N ASN A 66 -15.28 -8.86 -3.17
CA ASN A 66 -15.38 -8.87 -4.63
C ASN A 66 -14.24 -8.10 -5.32
N GLN A 67 -13.47 -7.31 -4.58
CA GLN A 67 -12.34 -6.52 -5.10
C GLN A 67 -10.99 -7.21 -4.91
N ILE A 68 -10.95 -8.36 -4.25
CA ILE A 68 -9.74 -9.08 -3.96
C ILE A 68 -9.86 -10.55 -4.41
N TYR A 69 -8.71 -11.18 -4.64
CA TYR A 69 -8.60 -12.59 -4.92
C TYR A 69 -7.50 -13.22 -4.06
N ASN A 70 -7.78 -14.37 -3.47
CA ASN A 70 -6.83 -15.11 -2.62
C ASN A 70 -6.37 -16.38 -3.36
N PRO A 71 -5.30 -16.33 -4.16
CA PRO A 71 -4.78 -17.48 -4.88
C PRO A 71 -4.21 -18.51 -3.91
N LYS A 72 -4.39 -19.80 -4.24
CA LYS A 72 -3.84 -20.91 -3.46
C LYS A 72 -2.48 -21.37 -3.98
N LYS A 73 -2.20 -21.14 -5.26
CA LYS A 73 -0.92 -21.52 -5.87
C LYS A 73 -0.50 -20.56 -6.97
N ILE A 74 0.80 -20.54 -7.25
CA ILE A 74 1.41 -19.86 -8.39
C ILE A 74 1.97 -20.95 -9.31
N ASN A 75 1.61 -20.94 -10.60
CA ASN A 75 2.17 -21.82 -11.60
C ASN A 75 3.18 -21.09 -12.46
N PHE A 76 4.34 -21.66 -12.65
CA PHE A 76 5.35 -21.18 -13.59
C PHE A 76 5.30 -22.04 -14.84
N ILE A 77 5.07 -21.40 -15.99
CA ILE A 77 4.87 -22.05 -17.27
C ILE A 77 5.90 -21.54 -18.27
N ASN A 78 6.53 -22.45 -19.02
CA ASN A 78 7.43 -22.08 -20.11
C ASN A 78 6.59 -21.50 -21.27
N ALA A 79 6.88 -20.27 -21.67
CA ALA A 79 6.15 -19.59 -22.73
C ALA A 79 6.37 -20.19 -24.14
N LYS A 80 7.42 -20.99 -24.35
CA LYS A 80 7.74 -21.59 -25.66
C LYS A 80 6.90 -22.84 -25.96
N ASP A 81 6.69 -23.68 -24.98
CA ASP A 81 6.07 -25.00 -25.16
C ASP A 81 4.87 -25.25 -24.22
N ASN A 82 4.47 -24.23 -23.46
CA ASN A 82 3.39 -24.27 -22.47
C ASN A 82 3.58 -25.36 -21.38
N LYS A 83 4.79 -25.89 -21.22
CA LYS A 83 5.05 -26.87 -20.16
C LYS A 83 5.19 -26.20 -18.82
N LYS A 84 4.58 -26.83 -17.82
CA LYS A 84 4.73 -26.37 -16.43
C LYS A 84 6.18 -26.66 -15.98
N ILE A 85 6.86 -25.57 -15.52
CA ILE A 85 8.19 -25.62 -14.94
C ILE A 85 8.09 -26.08 -13.49
N CYS A 86 7.27 -25.37 -12.70
CA CYS A 86 6.99 -25.72 -11.30
C CYS A 86 5.68 -25.07 -10.85
N ASP A 87 5.21 -25.44 -9.69
CA ASP A 87 4.16 -24.75 -8.96
C ASP A 87 4.58 -24.53 -7.50
N LEU A 88 4.10 -23.44 -6.94
CA LEU A 88 4.29 -23.08 -5.54
C LEU A 88 2.93 -23.04 -4.86
N ASP A 89 2.70 -23.91 -3.89
CA ASP A 89 1.53 -23.87 -3.03
C ASP A 89 1.71 -22.76 -1.99
N ILE A 90 1.07 -21.60 -2.24
CA ILE A 90 1.15 -20.42 -1.35
C ILE A 90 0.11 -20.46 -0.23
N SER A 91 -0.85 -21.39 -0.29
CA SER A 91 -1.85 -21.56 0.77
C SER A 91 -1.22 -21.96 2.11
N LYS A 92 -0.06 -22.61 2.08
CA LYS A 92 0.69 -23.03 3.27
C LYS A 92 1.23 -21.87 4.10
N PHE A 93 1.34 -20.67 3.51
CA PHE A 93 1.80 -19.47 4.20
C PHE A 93 0.65 -18.69 4.83
N ASN A 94 -0.60 -19.03 4.51
CA ASN A 94 -1.76 -18.39 5.07
C ASN A 94 -1.92 -18.77 6.55
N TYR A 95 -2.23 -17.82 7.40
CA TYR A 95 -2.55 -18.07 8.82
C TYR A 95 -3.56 -17.03 9.32
N ASP A 96 -4.43 -17.44 10.20
CA ASP A 96 -5.54 -16.64 10.72
C ASP A 96 -6.32 -15.95 9.57
N ASN A 97 -6.52 -14.65 9.65
CA ASN A 97 -7.16 -13.84 8.62
C ASN A 97 -6.16 -13.26 7.59
N ASN A 98 -4.89 -13.69 7.66
CA ASN A 98 -3.86 -13.20 6.76
C ASN A 98 -3.68 -14.17 5.60
N GLN A 99 -4.14 -13.79 4.43
CA GLN A 99 -4.08 -14.61 3.22
C GLN A 99 -3.32 -13.87 2.13
N TYR A 100 -2.53 -14.61 1.36
CA TYR A 100 -1.94 -14.07 0.14
C TYR A 100 -3.06 -13.50 -0.74
N THR A 101 -2.91 -12.25 -1.15
CA THR A 101 -4.00 -11.51 -1.78
C THR A 101 -3.52 -10.85 -3.06
N THR A 102 -4.33 -10.95 -4.11
CA THR A 102 -4.16 -10.23 -5.37
C THR A 102 -5.31 -9.25 -5.54
N LEU A 103 -5.00 -8.03 -5.95
CA LEU A 103 -6.00 -6.98 -6.19
C LEU A 103 -5.46 -5.95 -7.18
N LYS A 104 -6.32 -5.07 -7.65
CA LYS A 104 -5.87 -3.91 -8.43
C LYS A 104 -5.14 -2.92 -7.53
N ARG A 105 -4.04 -2.35 -8.02
CA ARG A 105 -3.29 -1.29 -7.31
C ARG A 105 -4.20 -0.13 -6.92
N SER A 106 -5.10 0.28 -7.81
CA SER A 106 -6.07 1.34 -7.55
C SER A 106 -7.02 1.03 -6.38
N THR A 107 -7.42 -0.23 -6.22
CA THR A 107 -8.25 -0.66 -5.08
C THR A 107 -7.50 -0.45 -3.75
N LEU A 108 -6.22 -0.83 -3.70
CA LEU A 108 -5.40 -0.61 -2.50
C LEU A 108 -5.21 0.89 -2.22
N LEU A 109 -4.92 1.69 -3.25
CA LEU A 109 -4.77 3.15 -3.07
C LEU A 109 -6.07 3.81 -2.59
N LYS A 110 -7.22 3.44 -3.15
CA LYS A 110 -8.53 3.95 -2.69
C LYS A 110 -8.78 3.60 -1.23
N PHE A 111 -8.46 2.36 -0.83
CA PHE A 111 -8.55 1.94 0.57
C PHE A 111 -7.66 2.79 1.48
N LEU A 112 -6.38 2.97 1.11
CA LEU A 112 -5.42 3.74 1.90
C LEU A 112 -5.78 5.22 2.01
N LEU A 113 -6.36 5.81 0.96
CA LEU A 113 -6.77 7.22 0.94
C LEU A 113 -8.03 7.50 1.76
N LYS A 114 -8.90 6.50 1.94
CA LYS A 114 -10.24 6.68 2.53
C LYS A 114 -10.21 7.38 3.89
N ASN A 115 -9.22 7.08 4.71
CA ASN A 115 -9.14 7.57 6.08
C ASN A 115 -8.18 8.77 6.26
N ILE A 116 -7.49 9.20 5.20
CA ILE A 116 -6.55 10.32 5.27
C ILE A 116 -7.29 11.62 4.94
N PRO A 117 -7.31 12.61 5.85
CA PRO A 117 -7.89 13.91 5.57
C PRO A 117 -7.20 14.57 4.37
N LYS A 118 -7.98 15.21 3.49
CA LYS A 118 -7.48 15.80 2.24
C LYS A 118 -6.45 16.91 2.47
N ASP A 119 -6.58 17.67 3.54
CA ASP A 119 -5.69 18.74 3.96
C ASP A 119 -4.30 18.24 4.40
N ARG A 120 -4.18 16.94 4.70
CA ARG A 120 -2.90 16.29 5.03
C ARG A 120 -2.06 15.95 3.80
N ILE A 121 -2.60 16.06 2.58
CA ILE A 121 -1.87 15.78 1.34
C ILE A 121 -1.65 17.07 0.57
N LYS A 122 -0.40 17.44 0.38
CA LYS A 122 0.01 18.56 -0.46
C LYS A 122 0.47 18.07 -1.81
N TYR A 123 -0.39 18.21 -2.79
CA TYR A 123 -0.10 17.89 -4.20
C TYR A 123 0.77 18.97 -4.86
N ASN A 124 1.30 18.69 -6.05
CA ASN A 124 2.20 19.56 -6.80
C ASN A 124 3.38 20.07 -5.98
N THR A 125 3.82 19.28 -5.02
CA THR A 125 4.89 19.67 -4.09
C THR A 125 6.03 18.68 -4.18
N GLU A 126 7.09 19.08 -4.89
CA GLU A 126 8.33 18.30 -5.00
C GLU A 126 9.32 18.76 -3.93
N LEU A 127 9.87 17.81 -3.20
CA LEU A 127 10.91 18.11 -2.22
C LEU A 127 12.24 18.32 -2.92
N LYS A 128 12.79 19.55 -2.82
CA LYS A 128 14.10 19.92 -3.40
C LYS A 128 15.22 20.01 -2.37
N ASN A 129 14.92 20.37 -1.14
CA ASN A 129 15.92 20.51 -0.06
C ASN A 129 15.34 20.16 1.32
N LEU A 130 16.17 19.57 2.17
CA LEU A 130 15.82 19.04 3.50
C LEU A 130 16.26 19.95 4.64
N SER A 131 16.01 21.22 4.60
CA SER A 131 16.62 22.13 5.56
C SER A 131 15.92 22.30 6.90
N LYS A 132 14.68 21.83 7.13
CA LYS A 132 13.94 22.04 8.41
C LYS A 132 12.80 21.04 8.63
N VAL A 133 13.08 19.78 8.93
CA VAL A 133 12.09 18.81 9.41
C VAL A 133 12.62 18.04 10.61
N ASP A 134 11.78 17.79 11.61
CA ASP A 134 12.16 17.03 12.80
C ASP A 134 12.36 15.54 12.47
N LEU A 135 11.55 15.03 11.56
CA LEU A 135 11.64 13.67 11.03
C LEU A 135 11.18 13.62 9.57
N LEU A 136 12.02 13.09 8.70
CA LEU A 136 11.72 12.89 7.31
C LEU A 136 11.59 11.40 7.03
N ILE A 137 10.48 11.00 6.40
CA ILE A 137 10.29 9.67 5.86
C ILE A 137 10.12 9.79 4.35
N VAL A 138 11.12 9.31 3.63
CA VAL A 138 11.10 9.24 2.17
C VAL A 138 10.61 7.85 1.78
N VAL A 139 9.58 7.81 0.97
CA VAL A 139 9.00 6.57 0.46
C VAL A 139 9.00 6.64 -1.06
N TYR A 140 9.77 5.76 -1.69
CA TYR A 140 9.87 5.64 -3.15
C TYR A 140 8.81 4.69 -3.70
#